data_d84f3c9f1b389ca6c1f17c85dbd34abd
#
_entry.id   d84f3c9f1b389ca6c1f17c85dbd34abd
#
_cell.length_a   1.000
_cell.length_b   1.000
_cell.length_c   1.000
_cell.angle_alpha   90.00
_cell.angle_beta   90.00
_cell.angle_gamma   90.00
#
_symmetry.space_group_name_H-M   'P 1'
#
loop_
_entity.id
_entity.type
_entity.pdbx_description
1 polymer ?
#
loop_
_entity_poly.entity_id
_entity_poly.type
_entity_poly.pdbx_seq_one_letter_code
_entity_poly.pdbx_strand_id
1 'polypeptide(L)'
;MLGQFSVTSNSFQAFPDQVIINEYQPGQGISAHIDCQPCFGETIASLSLLSACVMRFASQKSSRHMDLLLQPDSLLVMAGEASHDWTHAIPARKTDLVEGRKSRRTRRISLTFRQMKLEN
;
A
#
# COMPACT_ATOMS: atom_id res chain seq x y z
N MET A 1 13.34 3.29 1.59
CA MET A 1 13.03 1.88 1.39
C MET A 1 11.62 1.57 1.85
N LEU A 2 10.91 0.84 1.03
CA LEU A 2 9.56 0.41 1.36
C LEU A 2 9.63 -0.84 2.23
N GLY A 3 8.77 -0.95 3.22
CA GLY A 3 8.73 -2.10 4.09
C GLY A 3 7.47 -2.14 4.92
N GLN A 4 7.40 -3.15 5.76
CA GLN A 4 6.28 -3.35 6.68
C GLN A 4 6.74 -2.97 8.08
N PHE A 5 5.94 -2.17 8.74
CA PHE A 5 6.29 -1.61 10.04
C PHE A 5 5.11 -1.65 10.99
N SER A 6 5.41 -1.68 12.28
CA SER A 6 4.41 -1.37 13.29
C SER A 6 4.12 0.12 13.25
N VAL A 7 2.85 0.49 13.39
CA VAL A 7 2.49 1.90 13.47
C VAL A 7 2.95 2.44 14.81
N THR A 8 3.68 3.54 14.74
CA THR A 8 3.98 4.35 15.93
C THR A 8 3.38 5.73 15.71
N SER A 9 3.23 6.48 16.80
CA SER A 9 2.76 7.86 16.70
C SER A 9 3.65 8.74 15.83
N ASN A 10 4.87 8.28 15.54
CA ASN A 10 5.82 9.03 14.72
C ASN A 10 5.64 8.82 13.22
N SER A 11 4.81 7.85 12.80
CA SER A 11 4.52 7.61 11.38
C SER A 11 3.72 8.75 10.75
N PHE A 12 2.96 9.48 11.56
CA PHE A 12 2.17 10.64 11.14
C PHE A 12 2.55 11.84 11.99
N GLN A 13 2.54 13.03 11.36
CA GLN A 13 2.74 14.30 12.08
C GLN A 13 1.53 14.61 12.97
N ALA A 14 0.38 14.07 12.65
CA ALA A 14 -0.84 14.12 13.41
C ALA A 14 -1.56 12.79 13.23
N PHE A 15 -2.62 12.56 13.98
CA PHE A 15 -3.43 11.35 13.79
C PHE A 15 -4.03 11.35 12.40
N PRO A 16 -4.13 10.18 11.74
CA PRO A 16 -4.86 10.09 10.48
C PRO A 16 -6.33 10.45 10.70
N ASP A 17 -6.90 11.18 9.76
CA ASP A 17 -8.29 11.62 9.82
C ASP A 17 -9.16 11.03 8.74
N GLN A 18 -8.59 10.15 7.91
CA GLN A 18 -9.34 9.41 6.91
C GLN A 18 -8.94 7.94 6.95
N VAL A 19 -9.93 7.08 6.95
CA VAL A 19 -9.74 5.62 6.83
C VAL A 19 -10.60 5.14 5.69
N ILE A 20 -9.97 4.44 4.75
CA ILE A 20 -10.66 3.81 3.62
C ILE A 20 -10.56 2.30 3.79
N ILE A 21 -11.71 1.64 3.71
CA ILE A 21 -11.78 0.18 3.79
C ILE A 21 -12.08 -0.35 2.40
N ASN A 22 -11.20 -1.21 1.89
CA ASN A 22 -11.38 -1.86 0.61
C ASN A 22 -11.42 -3.37 0.80
N GLU A 23 -12.33 -4.01 0.08
CA GLU A 23 -12.40 -5.46 0.03
C GLU A 23 -12.00 -5.94 -1.37
N TYR A 24 -11.17 -6.98 -1.40
CA TYR A 24 -10.72 -7.61 -2.64
C TYR A 24 -11.07 -9.08 -2.63
N GLN A 25 -11.79 -9.52 -3.65
CA GLN A 25 -11.97 -10.95 -3.91
C GLN A 25 -10.76 -11.48 -4.70
N PRO A 26 -10.50 -12.79 -4.67
CA PRO A 26 -9.41 -13.36 -5.46
C PRO A 26 -9.51 -12.93 -6.94
N GLY A 27 -8.39 -12.47 -7.49
CA GLY A 27 -8.33 -11.99 -8.87
C GLY A 27 -8.49 -10.49 -9.03
N GLN A 28 -9.03 -9.80 -8.04
CA GLN A 28 -9.16 -8.35 -8.10
C GLN A 28 -7.83 -7.67 -7.79
N GLY A 29 -7.56 -6.60 -8.51
CA GLY A 29 -6.36 -5.80 -8.32
C GLY A 29 -6.67 -4.32 -8.37
N ILE A 30 -5.62 -3.53 -8.38
CA ILE A 30 -5.72 -2.08 -8.47
C ILE A 30 -4.67 -1.58 -9.46
N SER A 31 -5.06 -0.66 -10.34
CA SER A 31 -4.14 -0.09 -11.33
C SER A 31 -3.06 0.73 -10.66
N ALA A 32 -1.91 0.80 -11.32
CA ALA A 32 -0.80 1.61 -10.83
C ALA A 32 -1.21 3.07 -10.70
N HIS A 33 -0.98 3.66 -9.55
CA HIS A 33 -1.35 5.04 -9.25
C HIS A 33 -0.50 5.62 -8.14
N ILE A 34 -0.58 6.93 -8.01
CA ILE A 34 -0.06 7.68 -6.87
C ILE A 34 -1.26 8.32 -6.20
N ASP A 35 -1.32 8.29 -4.88
CA ASP A 35 -2.39 8.97 -4.16
C ASP A 35 -2.29 10.47 -4.35
N CYS A 36 -3.42 11.16 -4.27
CA CYS A 36 -3.50 12.59 -4.51
C CYS A 36 -2.61 13.38 -3.55
N GLN A 37 -1.49 13.93 -4.07
CA GLN A 37 -0.55 14.69 -3.24
C GLN A 37 -1.12 15.99 -2.68
N PRO A 38 -1.88 16.78 -3.46
CA PRO A 38 -2.51 17.97 -2.89
C PRO A 38 -3.56 17.67 -1.83
N CYS A 39 -4.08 16.44 -1.78
CA CYS A 39 -5.19 16.06 -0.91
C CYS A 39 -4.73 15.50 0.43
N PHE A 40 -3.57 14.83 0.45
CA PHE A 40 -3.13 14.05 1.62
C PHE A 40 -1.75 14.48 2.08
N GLY A 41 -1.43 14.16 3.32
CA GLY A 41 -0.08 14.29 3.83
C GLY A 41 0.89 13.32 3.16
N GLU A 42 2.15 13.40 3.53
CA GLU A 42 3.20 12.59 2.92
C GLU A 42 3.21 11.13 3.39
N THR A 43 2.50 10.83 4.46
CA THR A 43 2.50 9.50 5.05
C THR A 43 1.15 8.82 4.83
N ILE A 44 1.20 7.61 4.31
CA ILE A 44 0.04 6.76 4.10
C ILE A 44 0.36 5.40 4.69
N ALA A 45 -0.54 4.89 5.51
CA ALA A 45 -0.37 3.56 6.10
C ALA A 45 -1.49 2.65 5.63
N SER A 46 -1.16 1.41 5.30
CA SER A 46 -2.13 0.42 4.85
C SER A 46 -1.98 -0.86 5.67
N LEU A 47 -3.04 -1.25 6.34
CA LEU A 47 -3.11 -2.49 7.10
C LEU A 47 -3.78 -3.56 6.22
N SER A 48 -3.09 -4.66 6.00
CA SER A 48 -3.60 -5.80 5.26
C SER A 48 -4.19 -6.83 6.21
N LEU A 49 -5.38 -7.32 5.90
CA LEU A 49 -6.07 -8.33 6.70
C LEU A 49 -6.51 -9.49 5.81
N LEU A 50 -6.60 -10.67 6.38
CA LEU A 50 -7.12 -11.91 5.85
C LEU A 50 -6.20 -12.59 4.84
N SER A 51 -5.96 -11.99 3.68
CA SER A 51 -5.14 -12.60 2.64
C SER A 51 -3.86 -11.83 2.40
N ALA A 52 -2.78 -12.55 2.09
CA ALA A 52 -1.59 -11.94 1.52
C ALA A 52 -1.84 -11.54 0.05
N CYS A 53 -1.14 -10.53 -0.42
CA CYS A 53 -1.05 -10.21 -1.85
C CYS A 53 0.23 -9.47 -2.15
N VAL A 54 0.67 -9.56 -3.40
CA VAL A 54 1.82 -8.78 -3.87
C VAL A 54 1.34 -7.38 -4.24
N MET A 55 2.06 -6.38 -3.78
CA MET A 55 1.93 -5.01 -4.23
C MET A 55 3.17 -4.64 -5.03
N ARG A 56 2.96 -4.07 -6.21
CA ARG A 56 4.04 -3.69 -7.11
C ARG A 56 4.28 -2.20 -7.04
N PHE A 57 5.53 -1.84 -6.83
CA PHE A 57 5.97 -0.44 -6.80
C PHE A 57 6.83 -0.16 -8.02
N ALA A 58 6.60 0.96 -8.66
CA ALA A 58 7.38 1.39 -9.82
C ALA A 58 7.76 2.85 -9.68
N SER A 59 9.04 3.14 -9.92
CA SER A 59 9.56 4.49 -9.86
C SER A 59 9.05 5.32 -11.03
N GLN A 60 8.68 6.57 -10.76
CA GLN A 60 8.33 7.53 -11.80
C GLN A 60 9.58 8.18 -12.42
N LYS A 61 10.73 8.05 -11.77
CA LYS A 61 11.97 8.72 -12.18
C LYS A 61 12.98 7.80 -12.85
N SER A 62 12.76 6.50 -12.78
CA SER A 62 13.68 5.50 -13.32
C SER A 62 12.92 4.26 -13.74
N SER A 63 13.64 3.25 -14.23
CA SER A 63 13.04 1.94 -14.56
C SER A 63 12.97 1.00 -13.37
N ARG A 64 13.27 1.47 -12.18
CA ARG A 64 13.26 0.63 -10.97
C ARG A 64 11.86 0.25 -10.58
N HIS A 65 11.70 -0.99 -10.21
CA HIS A 65 10.44 -1.51 -9.68
C HIS A 65 10.73 -2.59 -8.64
N MET A 66 9.76 -2.86 -7.79
CA MET A 66 9.88 -3.94 -6.81
C MET A 66 8.50 -4.48 -6.47
N ASP A 67 8.46 -5.75 -6.14
CA ASP A 67 7.27 -6.42 -5.65
C ASP A 67 7.46 -6.70 -4.16
N LEU A 68 6.44 -6.39 -3.38
CA LEU A 68 6.43 -6.62 -1.94
C LEU A 68 5.23 -7.48 -1.59
N LEU A 69 5.49 -8.61 -0.91
CA LEU A 69 4.40 -9.45 -0.40
C LEU A 69 3.86 -8.82 0.89
N LEU A 70 2.61 -8.41 0.85
CA LEU A 70 1.91 -7.89 2.02
C LEU A 70 1.26 -9.06 2.74
N GLN A 71 1.81 -9.41 3.89
CA GLN A 71 1.26 -10.50 4.70
C GLN A 71 -0.01 -10.06 5.43
N PRO A 72 -0.89 -11.00 5.81
CA PRO A 72 -2.02 -10.66 6.67
C PRO A 72 -1.53 -10.07 8.00
N ASP A 73 -2.27 -9.12 8.51
CA ASP A 73 -1.98 -8.44 9.77
C ASP A 73 -0.67 -7.62 9.73
N SER A 74 -0.25 -7.23 8.54
CA SER A 74 0.93 -6.38 8.35
C SER A 74 0.52 -4.96 7.99
N LEU A 75 1.38 -4.02 8.37
CA LEU A 75 1.19 -2.61 8.09
C LEU A 75 2.30 -2.14 7.14
N LEU A 76 1.89 -1.56 6.02
CA LEU A 76 2.78 -0.91 5.09
C LEU A 76 2.69 0.60 5.31
N VAL A 77 3.83 1.23 5.54
CA VAL A 77 3.90 2.69 5.66
C VAL A 77 4.65 3.22 4.44
N MET A 78 4.00 4.10 3.70
CA MET A 78 4.61 4.82 2.58
C MET A 78 4.76 6.28 2.99
N ALA A 79 5.98 6.79 2.94
CA ALA A 79 6.27 8.17 3.33
C ALA A 79 7.32 8.76 2.41
N GLY A 80 7.31 10.09 2.28
CA GLY A 80 8.27 10.81 1.47
C GLY A 80 8.28 10.33 0.02
N GLU A 81 9.45 9.99 -0.51
CA GLU A 81 9.61 9.53 -1.89
C GLU A 81 8.68 8.35 -2.23
N ALA A 82 8.53 7.39 -1.31
CA ALA A 82 7.68 6.23 -1.55
C ALA A 82 6.22 6.60 -1.77
N SER A 83 5.76 7.73 -1.22
CA SER A 83 4.37 8.14 -1.35
C SER A 83 4.12 8.99 -2.60
N HIS A 84 5.12 9.66 -3.15
CA HIS A 84 4.89 10.57 -4.28
C HIS A 84 5.73 10.32 -5.53
N ASP A 85 6.83 9.59 -5.44
CA ASP A 85 7.66 9.29 -6.60
C ASP A 85 7.51 7.86 -7.12
N TRP A 86 6.74 7.04 -6.44
CA TRP A 86 6.51 5.65 -6.80
C TRP A 86 5.03 5.38 -6.94
N THR A 87 4.66 4.74 -8.05
CA THR A 87 3.30 4.21 -8.17
C THR A 87 3.21 2.91 -7.39
N HIS A 88 2.01 2.57 -6.96
CA HIS A 88 1.73 1.28 -6.39
C HIS A 88 0.53 0.64 -7.07
N ALA A 89 0.57 -0.67 -7.20
CA ALA A 89 -0.45 -1.45 -7.90
C ALA A 89 -0.59 -2.82 -7.24
N ILE A 90 -1.75 -3.42 -7.41
CA ILE A 90 -1.95 -4.83 -7.08
C ILE A 90 -2.27 -5.53 -8.40
N PRO A 91 -1.36 -6.38 -8.92
CA PRO A 91 -1.66 -7.12 -10.14
C PRO A 91 -2.92 -7.97 -9.97
N ALA A 92 -3.79 -7.95 -10.97
CA ALA A 92 -5.04 -8.70 -10.96
C ALA A 92 -4.76 -10.16 -11.28
N ARG A 93 -4.65 -10.98 -10.25
CA ARG A 93 -4.39 -12.41 -10.39
C ARG A 93 -4.84 -13.14 -9.12
N LYS A 94 -5.06 -14.44 -9.23
CA LYS A 94 -5.54 -15.26 -8.10
C LYS A 94 -4.42 -15.86 -7.28
N THR A 95 -3.21 -15.91 -7.82
CA THR A 95 -2.04 -16.49 -7.18
C THR A 95 -0.86 -15.57 -7.39
N ASP A 96 -0.12 -15.30 -6.33
CA ASP A 96 1.13 -14.57 -6.40
C ASP A 96 2.29 -15.54 -6.36
N LEU A 97 3.36 -15.20 -7.08
CA LEU A 97 4.60 -15.95 -7.05
C LEU A 97 5.67 -15.07 -6.42
N VAL A 98 6.21 -15.52 -5.29
CA VAL A 98 7.22 -14.78 -4.54
C VAL A 98 8.37 -15.73 -4.22
N GLU A 99 9.56 -15.39 -4.73
CA GLU A 99 10.77 -16.20 -4.51
C GLU A 99 10.57 -17.67 -4.83
N GLY A 100 9.88 -17.95 -5.94
CA GLY A 100 9.61 -19.32 -6.39
C GLY A 100 8.46 -20.01 -5.66
N ARG A 101 7.83 -19.36 -4.71
CA ARG A 101 6.70 -19.92 -3.96
C ARG A 101 5.39 -19.32 -4.41
N LYS A 102 4.39 -20.17 -4.56
CA LYS A 102 3.03 -19.75 -4.90
C LYS A 102 2.27 -19.41 -3.62
N SER A 103 1.59 -18.27 -3.64
CA SER A 103 0.71 -17.82 -2.58
C SER A 103 -0.67 -17.57 -3.17
N ARG A 104 -1.63 -18.42 -2.85
CA ARG A 104 -2.99 -18.29 -3.36
C ARG A 104 -3.71 -17.20 -2.58
N ARG A 105 -4.31 -16.26 -3.31
CA ARG A 105 -5.11 -15.22 -2.69
C ARG A 105 -6.46 -15.75 -2.26
N THR A 106 -6.91 -15.27 -1.10
CA THR A 106 -8.27 -15.40 -0.64
C THR A 106 -8.86 -14.00 -0.51
N ARG A 107 -10.00 -13.85 0.14
CA ARG A 107 -10.57 -12.54 0.40
C ARG A 107 -9.62 -11.68 1.22
N ARG A 108 -9.37 -10.46 0.79
CA ARG A 108 -8.48 -9.52 1.46
C ARG A 108 -9.20 -8.24 1.81
N ILE A 109 -8.94 -7.72 3.00
CA ILE A 109 -9.40 -6.40 3.44
C ILE A 109 -8.17 -5.53 3.61
N SER A 110 -8.22 -4.30 3.12
CA SER A 110 -7.21 -3.29 3.43
C SER A 110 -7.85 -2.11 4.13
N LEU A 111 -7.17 -1.62 5.16
CA LEU A 111 -7.52 -0.38 5.83
C LEU A 111 -6.42 0.62 5.51
N THR A 112 -6.77 1.67 4.78
CA THR A 112 -5.79 2.71 4.40
C THR A 112 -6.04 3.95 5.25
N PHE A 113 -5.01 4.36 5.97
CA PHE A 113 -5.05 5.50 6.86
C PHE A 113 -4.31 6.66 6.21
N ARG A 114 -4.96 7.80 6.13
CA ARG A 114 -4.42 9.00 5.51
C ARG A 114 -4.70 10.20 6.39
N GLN A 115 -3.85 11.21 6.23
CA GLN A 115 -4.06 12.52 6.82
C GLN A 115 -4.40 13.49 5.70
N MET A 116 -5.57 14.11 5.80
CA MET A 116 -5.97 15.13 4.84
C MET A 116 -5.15 16.39 5.06
N LYS A 117 -4.68 17.00 3.97
CA LYS A 117 -4.08 18.32 4.06
C LYS A 117 -5.16 19.36 4.19
N LEU A 118 -4.97 20.24 5.16
CA LEU A 118 -5.82 21.43 5.31
C LEU A 118 -5.24 22.52 4.43
N GLU A 119 -6.09 23.12 3.61
CA GLU A 119 -5.70 24.31 2.86
C GLU A 119 -5.80 25.54 3.77
N ASN A 120 -4.79 26.37 3.67
CA ASN A 120 -4.77 27.64 4.40
C ASN A 120 -5.13 28.79 3.48
#